data_0ff8c8cf102c7913f461b00e72f62ca6
#
_entry.id   0ff8c8cf102c7913f461b00e72f62ca6
#
_cell.length_a   1.000
_cell.length_b   1.000
_cell.length_c   1.000
_cell.angle_alpha   90.00
_cell.angle_beta   90.00
_cell.angle_gamma   90.00
#
_symmetry.space_group_name_H-M   'P 1'
#
loop_
_entity.id
_entity.type
_entity.pdbx_description
1 polymer ?
#
loop_
_entity_poly.entity_id
_entity_poly.type
_entity_poly.pdbx_seq_one_letter_code
_entity_poly.pdbx_strand_id
1 'polypeptide(L)' 'MKVTYDPEADVLRILFSDAPIEESDEDKPGLIIDYDKDGNVVGMEILDATKRMDNPRAVDYAVIG' A
#
# COMPACT_ATOMS: atom_id res chain seq x y z
N MET A 1 6.04 -8.96 4.45
CA MET A 1 5.02 -7.95 4.12
C MET A 1 4.71 -7.10 5.35
N LYS A 2 4.54 -5.82 5.16
CA LYS A 2 4.24 -4.89 6.24
C LYS A 2 3.10 -3.98 5.84
N VAL A 3 2.10 -3.86 6.72
CA VAL A 3 0.95 -2.98 6.50
C VAL A 3 0.97 -1.92 7.59
N THR A 4 0.91 -0.65 7.20
CA THR A 4 0.85 0.46 8.13
C THR A 4 -0.29 1.40 7.75
N TYR A 5 -0.94 1.96 8.74
CA TYR A 5 -1.95 2.99 8.54
C TYR A 5 -1.54 4.25 9.30
N ASP A 6 -1.50 5.37 8.58
CA ASP A 6 -1.26 6.69 9.17
C ASP A 6 -2.58 7.43 9.30
N PRO A 7 -3.14 7.53 10.52
CA PRO A 7 -4.45 8.17 10.69
C PRO A 7 -4.42 9.68 10.47
N GLU A 8 -3.27 10.32 10.62
CA GLU A 8 -3.13 11.76 10.41
C GLU A 8 -3.22 12.09 8.92
N ALA A 9 -2.53 11.32 8.09
CA ALA A 9 -2.55 11.50 6.63
C ALA A 9 -3.69 10.73 5.95
N ASP A 10 -4.32 9.80 6.65
CA ASP A 10 -5.33 8.88 6.13
C ASP A 10 -4.79 8.07 4.96
N VAL A 11 -3.60 7.48 5.16
CA VAL A 11 -2.90 6.68 4.16
C VAL A 11 -2.67 5.28 4.68
N LEU A 12 -3.10 4.28 3.91
CA LEU A 12 -2.74 2.88 4.16
C LEU A 12 -1.58 2.52 3.24
N ARG A 13 -0.52 1.97 3.80
CA ARG A 13 0.65 1.56 3.04
C ARG A 13 0.90 0.06 3.23
N ILE A 14 1.13 -0.62 2.10
CA ILE A 14 1.47 -2.04 2.08
C ILE A 14 2.84 -2.19 1.44
N LEU A 15 3.79 -2.79 2.17
CA LEU A 15 5.11 -3.11 1.64
C LEU A 15 5.18 -4.62 1.43
N PHE A 16 5.34 -5.05 0.19
CA PHE A 16 5.44 -6.45 -0.17
C PHE A 16 6.86 -6.98 -0.03
N SER A 17 7.85 -6.12 -0.17
CA SER A 17 9.26 -6.49 -0.11
C SER A 17 10.09 -5.36 0.46
N ASP A 18 11.36 -5.68 0.83
CA ASP A 18 12.33 -4.70 1.33
C ASP A 18 13.15 -4.06 0.23
N ALA A 19 12.87 -4.38 -1.05
CA ALA A 19 13.63 -3.81 -2.16
C ALA A 19 13.49 -2.29 -2.19
N PRO A 20 14.58 -1.56 -2.52
CA PRO A 20 14.50 -0.11 -2.65
C PRO A 20 13.50 0.30 -3.73
N ILE A 21 12.75 1.36 -3.45
CA ILE A 21 11.78 1.90 -4.40
C ILE A 21 12.52 2.78 -5.39
N GLU A 22 12.40 2.46 -6.68
CA GLU A 22 13.00 3.22 -7.77
C GLU A 22 12.02 4.20 -8.37
N GLU A 23 10.77 3.80 -8.55
CA GLU A 23 9.70 4.61 -9.12
C GLU A 23 8.40 4.41 -8.36
N SER A 24 7.57 5.45 -8.37
CA SER A 24 6.21 5.40 -7.83
C SER A 24 5.29 6.04 -8.83
N ASP A 25 4.21 5.34 -9.19
CA ASP A 25 3.21 5.83 -10.12
C ASP A 25 1.85 5.90 -9.45
N GLU A 26 1.15 7.01 -9.65
CA GLU A 26 -0.25 7.11 -9.27
C GLU A 26 -1.09 6.50 -10.40
N ASP A 27 -1.32 5.19 -10.32
CA ASP A 27 -2.00 4.41 -11.36
C ASP A 27 -3.43 4.89 -11.55
N LYS A 28 -4.12 5.15 -10.44
CA LYS A 28 -5.45 5.76 -10.41
C LYS A 28 -5.45 6.81 -9.31
N PRO A 29 -6.34 7.80 -9.37
CA PRO A 29 -6.37 8.82 -8.30
C PRO A 29 -6.43 8.18 -6.91
N GLY A 30 -5.41 8.47 -6.10
CA GLY A 30 -5.30 7.97 -4.74
C GLY A 30 -4.72 6.57 -4.59
N LEU A 31 -4.31 5.93 -5.68
CA LEU A 31 -3.65 4.62 -5.64
C LEU A 31 -2.25 4.75 -6.22
N ILE A 32 -1.24 4.69 -5.35
CA ILE A 32 0.15 4.80 -5.74
C ILE A 32 0.78 3.42 -5.67
N ILE A 33 1.47 3.03 -6.74
CA ILE A 33 2.19 1.75 -6.81
C ILE A 33 3.67 2.05 -6.85
N ASP A 34 4.43 1.39 -5.97
CA ASP A 34 5.88 1.54 -5.86
C ASP A 34 6.57 0.38 -6.55
N TYR A 35 7.57 0.69 -7.38
CA TYR A 35 8.30 -0.29 -8.18
C TYR A 35 9.79 -0.28 -7.83
N ASP A 36 10.44 -1.44 -7.93
CA ASP A 36 11.90 -1.53 -7.85
C ASP A 36 12.54 -1.24 -9.21
N LYS A 37 13.87 -1.33 -9.27
CA LYS A 37 14.65 -1.06 -10.49
C LYS A 37 14.31 -1.99 -11.65
N ASP A 38 13.77 -3.16 -11.37
CA ASP A 38 13.43 -4.18 -12.37
C ASP A 38 11.95 -4.13 -12.76
N GLY A 39 11.19 -3.16 -12.23
CA GLY A 39 9.78 -3.01 -12.54
C GLY A 39 8.85 -3.89 -11.73
N ASN A 40 9.36 -4.54 -10.68
CA ASN A 40 8.52 -5.34 -9.79
C ASN A 40 7.78 -4.43 -8.81
N VAL A 41 6.53 -4.76 -8.51
CA VAL A 41 5.77 -4.04 -7.49
C VAL A 41 6.31 -4.40 -6.12
N VAL A 42 6.77 -3.41 -5.38
CA VAL A 42 7.32 -3.60 -4.03
C VAL A 42 6.43 -3.03 -2.94
N GLY A 43 5.48 -2.19 -3.29
CA GLY A 43 4.54 -1.63 -2.33
C GLY A 43 3.38 -0.89 -2.98
N MET A 44 2.44 -0.50 -2.14
CA MET A 44 1.27 0.29 -2.55
C MET A 44 0.94 1.29 -1.45
N GLU A 45 0.41 2.46 -1.85
CA GLU A 45 -0.10 3.47 -0.94
C GLU A 45 -1.49 3.85 -1.37
N ILE A 46 -2.43 3.83 -0.43
CA ILE A 46 -3.83 4.15 -0.69
C ILE A 46 -4.17 5.42 0.09
N LEU A 47 -4.41 6.51 -0.63
CA LEU A 47 -4.77 7.79 -0.06
C LEU A 47 -6.26 7.84 0.24
N ASP A 48 -6.67 8.66 1.19
CA ASP A 48 -8.06 8.77 1.64
C ASP A 48 -8.63 7.41 2.02
N ALA A 49 -7.86 6.64 2.78
CA ALA A 49 -8.16 5.24 3.07
C ALA A 49 -9.52 5.05 3.74
N THR A 50 -9.92 5.95 4.64
CA THR A 50 -11.21 5.84 5.32
C THR A 50 -12.41 5.98 4.38
N LYS A 51 -12.20 6.60 3.20
CA LYS A 51 -13.26 6.77 2.19
C LYS A 51 -13.30 5.63 1.18
N ARG A 52 -12.27 4.78 1.19
CA ARG A 52 -12.09 3.74 0.16
C ARG A 52 -12.24 2.33 0.69
N MET A 53 -12.17 2.15 2.00
CA MET A 53 -12.22 0.83 2.62
C MET A 53 -12.98 0.90 3.93
N ASP A 54 -13.44 -0.25 4.40
CA ASP A 54 -14.31 -0.32 5.58
C ASP A 54 -13.62 0.14 6.86
N ASN A 55 -12.41 -0.32 7.10
CA ASN A 55 -11.68 0.04 8.31
C ASN A 55 -10.18 -0.11 8.10
N PRO A 56 -9.47 0.99 7.79
CA PRO A 56 -8.02 0.91 7.56
C PRO A 56 -7.23 0.56 8.83
N ARG A 57 -7.85 0.61 10.00
CA ARG A 57 -7.19 0.25 11.26
C ARG A 57 -7.20 -1.23 11.56
N ALA A 58 -7.97 -2.01 10.78
CA ALA A 58 -8.11 -3.45 11.00
C ALA A 58 -7.89 -4.19 9.69
N VAL A 59 -6.96 -5.15 9.73
CA VAL A 59 -6.63 -5.98 8.57
C VAL A 59 -6.77 -7.44 8.97
N ASP A 60 -7.60 -8.18 8.23
CA ASP A 60 -7.69 -9.62 8.37
C ASP A 60 -6.72 -10.27 7.38
N TYR A 61 -5.86 -11.12 7.90
CA TYR A 61 -4.95 -11.90 7.08
C TYR A 61 -5.16 -13.37 7.37
N ALA A 62 -5.45 -14.14 6.34
CA ALA A 62 -5.66 -15.58 6.49
C ALA A 62 -4.99 -16.32 5.35
N VAL A 63 -4.38 -17.45 5.70
CA VAL A 63 -3.86 -18.40 4.71
C VAL A 63 -4.88 -19.52 4.59
N ILE A 64 -5.41 -19.71 3.38
CA ILE A 64 -6.39 -20.75 3.09
C ILE A 64 -5.74 -21.81 2.20
N GLY A 65 -6.09 -23.05 2.45
CA GLY A 65 -5.52 -24.20 1.74
C GLY A 65 -4.59 -25.03 2.60
#